data_e88920510c9bd0d61794ab2bc92eb196
#
_entry.id   e88920510c9bd0d61794ab2bc92eb196
#
_cell.length_a   1.000
_cell.length_b   1.000
_cell.length_c   1.000
_cell.angle_alpha   90.00
_cell.angle_beta   90.00
_cell.angle_gamma   90.00
#
_symmetry.space_group_name_H-M   'P 1'
#
loop_
_entity.id
_entity.type
_entity.pdbx_description
1 polymer ?
#
loop_
_entity_poly.entity_id
_entity_poly.type
_entity_poly.pdbx_seq_one_letter_code
_entity_poly.pdbx_strand_id
1 'polypeptide(L)'
;PKWSSVSLLNGKSKLEKTIEVEKIRKPKWSSVSLLNGKSKLEKTTEVEKIRKPKWLKVKLPTGEAYKKVREITKSRNLHTICESGNCPNMGECWGAGTATFMILGNICTRSCGFCNVKTGRPLAVDTLEPLKVARSIKLMNVKHAVITSVDRDDLKDGGASIWVETINTIRKVNPTTTMETLIPDFKGKLKDIQPIIDAKPEVVSHNLETVRSLTRKVRIQAKYDRSLDTLRYLYEGGIRTKSGIMLGLGEKEEEVIESMKDLRNVGVKILTLGQYLQPSKKHLPVVEFITPEKFAYFKEVGLSLGFEHVESSPLVRSSYHAEKHI
;
A
#
# COMPACT_ATOMS: atom_id res chain seq x y z
N PRO A 1 -9.30 -49.09 43.51
CA PRO A 1 -8.45 -49.70 44.50
C PRO A 1 -6.98 -49.35 44.28
N LYS A 2 -6.38 -48.89 45.35
CA LYS A 2 -4.97 -48.99 45.77
C LYS A 2 -3.87 -48.43 44.84
N TRP A 3 -3.39 -47.32 45.18
CA TRP A 3 -2.15 -46.88 45.88
C TRP A 3 -0.99 -47.89 45.88
N SER A 4 0.17 -47.48 45.32
CA SER A 4 1.42 -47.58 46.07
C SER A 4 2.51 -46.67 45.47
N SER A 5 3.03 -45.84 46.31
CA SER A 5 4.23 -45.04 46.23
C SER A 5 5.48 -45.88 46.34
N VAL A 6 6.56 -45.56 45.62
CA VAL A 6 7.93 -45.85 46.00
C VAL A 6 8.88 -44.70 45.65
N SER A 7 9.58 -44.36 46.68
CA SER A 7 10.53 -43.31 47.00
C SER A 7 11.81 -43.26 46.17
N LEU A 8 12.31 -42.03 46.05
CA LEU A 8 13.69 -41.51 46.14
C LEU A 8 14.88 -42.47 46.18
N LEU A 9 15.82 -42.34 45.27
CA LEU A 9 17.23 -42.43 45.62
C LEU A 9 18.09 -41.44 44.84
N ASN A 10 18.93 -40.74 45.62
CA ASN A 10 19.98 -39.80 45.25
C ASN A 10 21.08 -40.43 44.40
N GLY A 11 21.59 -39.67 43.45
CA GLY A 11 22.86 -39.97 42.76
C GLY A 11 23.47 -38.70 42.20
N LYS A 12 24.26 -37.99 43.03
CA LYS A 12 25.21 -36.96 42.59
C LYS A 12 26.36 -37.63 41.91
N SER A 13 26.71 -37.24 40.70
CA SER A 13 28.08 -37.36 40.19
C SER A 13 28.49 -36.08 39.46
N LYS A 14 29.50 -35.45 40.05
CA LYS A 14 30.34 -34.38 39.48
C LYS A 14 30.94 -34.82 38.17
N LEU A 15 30.89 -33.94 37.18
CA LEU A 15 31.95 -33.83 36.18
C LEU A 15 32.01 -32.35 35.75
N GLU A 16 32.80 -31.59 36.50
CA GLU A 16 33.35 -30.31 36.05
C GLU A 16 34.34 -30.62 34.93
N LYS A 17 34.06 -30.14 33.71
CA LYS A 17 35.05 -29.94 32.71
C LYS A 17 35.23 -28.45 32.48
N THR A 18 36.30 -27.96 33.06
CA THR A 18 36.94 -26.66 32.83
C THR A 18 37.19 -26.49 31.34
N ILE A 19 36.55 -25.55 30.71
CA ILE A 19 36.91 -25.08 29.37
C ILE A 19 37.80 -23.84 29.58
N GLU A 20 39.08 -23.99 29.29
CA GLU A 20 40.05 -22.92 29.24
C GLU A 20 39.69 -21.95 28.11
N VAL A 21 39.46 -20.69 28.47
CA VAL A 21 39.26 -19.61 27.51
C VAL A 21 40.63 -19.13 27.05
N GLU A 22 41.02 -19.57 25.88
CA GLU A 22 42.22 -19.11 25.22
C GLU A 22 42.07 -17.62 24.85
N LYS A 23 42.94 -16.78 25.46
CA LYS A 23 43.02 -15.35 25.19
C LYS A 23 43.58 -15.13 23.78
N ILE A 24 42.70 -14.81 22.83
CA ILE A 24 43.10 -14.35 21.50
C ILE A 24 43.75 -12.96 21.65
N ARG A 25 45.08 -12.91 21.48
CA ARG A 25 45.87 -11.69 21.46
C ARG A 25 45.51 -10.84 20.25
N LYS A 26 45.15 -9.57 20.49
CA LYS A 26 44.99 -8.55 19.44
C LYS A 26 46.27 -8.42 18.63
N PRO A 27 46.26 -8.38 17.29
CA PRO A 27 47.45 -8.11 16.50
C PRO A 27 47.88 -6.66 16.69
N LYS A 28 49.20 -6.48 16.96
CA LYS A 28 49.87 -5.18 16.99
C LYS A 28 49.88 -4.60 15.57
N TRP A 29 49.23 -3.48 15.36
CA TRP A 29 49.37 -2.68 14.14
C TRP A 29 50.73 -1.97 14.23
N SER A 30 51.72 -2.41 13.46
CA SER A 30 52.94 -1.67 13.19
C SER A 30 52.62 -0.53 12.22
N SER A 31 53.05 0.65 12.59
CA SER A 31 53.05 1.88 11.80
C SER A 31 53.65 1.66 10.40
N VAL A 32 52.81 1.79 9.37
CA VAL A 32 53.27 1.91 7.98
C VAL A 32 53.21 3.39 7.61
N SER A 33 54.34 3.90 7.24
CA SER A 33 54.61 5.27 6.83
C SER A 33 53.70 5.70 5.66
N LEU A 34 53.14 6.90 5.79
CA LEU A 34 52.45 7.64 4.75
C LEU A 34 53.43 7.95 3.59
N LEU A 35 53.28 7.24 2.49
CA LEU A 35 53.77 7.68 1.19
C LEU A 35 52.65 8.42 0.48
N ASN A 36 52.93 9.68 0.15
CA ASN A 36 52.08 10.58 -0.60
C ASN A 36 51.71 10.00 -1.98
N GLY A 37 50.52 9.44 -2.09
CA GLY A 37 49.89 9.13 -3.36
C GLY A 37 48.49 9.73 -3.36
N LYS A 38 48.34 10.88 -4.02
CA LYS A 38 46.99 11.44 -4.34
C LYS A 38 46.27 10.48 -5.28
N SER A 39 45.57 9.50 -4.71
CA SER A 39 44.54 8.80 -5.48
C SER A 39 43.40 9.79 -5.70
N LYS A 40 43.15 10.15 -6.97
CA LYS A 40 41.91 10.77 -7.40
C LYS A 40 40.75 9.84 -6.96
N LEU A 41 40.08 10.20 -5.87
CA LEU A 41 38.74 9.68 -5.62
C LEU A 41 37.92 10.06 -6.84
N GLU A 42 37.52 9.06 -7.62
CA GLU A 42 36.50 9.20 -8.64
C GLU A 42 35.27 9.84 -7.98
N LYS A 43 34.93 11.03 -8.45
CA LYS A 43 33.71 11.71 -8.08
C LYS A 43 32.57 10.75 -8.40
N THR A 44 31.92 10.23 -7.35
CA THR A 44 30.62 9.61 -7.48
C THR A 44 29.78 10.54 -8.34
N THR A 45 29.33 10.06 -9.48
CA THR A 45 28.42 10.76 -10.40
C THR A 45 27.23 11.26 -9.59
N GLU A 46 27.15 12.57 -9.39
CA GLU A 46 25.92 13.19 -8.90
C GLU A 46 24.80 12.76 -9.84
N VAL A 47 23.85 11.97 -9.32
CA VAL A 47 22.62 11.64 -10.05
C VAL A 47 21.92 12.97 -10.31
N GLU A 48 21.96 13.42 -11.55
CA GLU A 48 21.33 14.65 -11.99
C GLU A 48 19.87 14.62 -11.52
N LYS A 49 19.48 15.59 -10.70
CA LYS A 49 18.11 15.69 -10.19
C LYS A 49 17.19 15.98 -11.37
N ILE A 50 16.48 14.95 -11.84
CA ILE A 50 15.46 15.08 -12.88
C ILE A 50 14.43 16.11 -12.39
N ARG A 51 14.30 17.24 -13.08
CA ARG A 51 13.34 18.29 -12.74
C ARG A 51 11.93 17.84 -13.07
N LYS A 52 11.00 18.09 -12.11
CA LYS A 52 9.57 17.79 -12.29
C LYS A 52 9.03 18.57 -13.50
N PRO A 53 8.47 17.90 -14.52
CA PRO A 53 7.98 18.55 -15.74
C PRO A 53 6.71 19.37 -15.50
N LYS A 54 6.37 20.24 -16.47
CA LYS A 54 5.24 21.18 -16.36
C LYS A 54 3.89 20.47 -16.22
N TRP A 55 3.68 19.33 -16.86
CA TRP A 55 2.41 18.56 -16.82
C TRP A 55 2.11 17.90 -15.46
N LEU A 56 3.07 17.87 -14.54
CA LEU A 56 2.87 17.41 -13.17
C LEU A 56 2.57 18.55 -12.16
N LYS A 57 2.36 19.77 -12.64
CA LYS A 57 1.96 20.89 -11.79
C LYS A 57 0.48 20.72 -11.41
N VAL A 58 0.17 20.86 -10.13
CA VAL A 58 -1.20 20.83 -9.59
C VAL A 58 -1.53 22.19 -8.99
N LYS A 59 -2.83 22.53 -8.97
CA LYS A 59 -3.32 23.70 -8.27
C LYS A 59 -3.28 23.45 -6.76
N LEU A 60 -3.00 24.50 -5.98
CA LEU A 60 -3.10 24.40 -4.53
C LEU A 60 -4.55 24.11 -4.12
N PRO A 61 -4.75 23.27 -3.09
CA PRO A 61 -6.08 22.94 -2.61
C PRO A 61 -6.71 24.17 -1.94
N THR A 62 -7.81 24.65 -2.51
CA THR A 62 -8.54 25.85 -2.04
C THR A 62 -10.06 25.61 -2.15
N GLY A 63 -10.86 26.48 -1.53
CA GLY A 63 -12.31 26.44 -1.61
C GLY A 63 -13.01 25.95 -0.34
N GLU A 64 -14.30 26.26 -0.22
CA GLU A 64 -15.11 25.96 0.97
C GLU A 64 -15.36 24.45 1.14
N ALA A 65 -15.60 23.72 0.04
CA ALA A 65 -15.79 22.26 0.09
C ALA A 65 -14.51 21.55 0.62
N TYR A 66 -13.32 21.98 0.18
CA TYR A 66 -12.05 21.49 0.70
C TYR A 66 -11.91 21.74 2.20
N LYS A 67 -12.21 22.98 2.67
CA LYS A 67 -12.16 23.34 4.09
C LYS A 67 -13.10 22.47 4.92
N LYS A 68 -14.34 22.27 4.46
CA LYS A 68 -15.35 21.43 5.11
C LYS A 68 -14.88 19.97 5.26
N VAL A 69 -14.35 19.35 4.21
CA VAL A 69 -13.83 17.98 4.26
C VAL A 69 -12.68 17.89 5.27
N ARG A 70 -11.75 18.86 5.24
CA ARG A 70 -10.62 18.91 6.17
C ARG A 70 -11.05 19.07 7.63
N GLU A 71 -12.05 19.88 7.91
CA GLU A 71 -12.61 20.07 9.24
C GLU A 71 -13.28 18.79 9.76
N ILE A 72 -14.10 18.14 8.94
CA ILE A 72 -14.77 16.88 9.30
C ILE A 72 -13.74 15.78 9.61
N THR A 73 -12.71 15.62 8.77
CA THR A 73 -11.68 14.60 8.99
C THR A 73 -10.91 14.85 10.28
N LYS A 74 -10.51 16.09 10.55
CA LYS A 74 -9.77 16.46 11.76
C LYS A 74 -10.58 16.34 13.04
N SER A 75 -11.81 16.90 13.06
CA SER A 75 -12.65 16.90 14.26
C SER A 75 -13.06 15.50 14.72
N ARG A 76 -13.02 14.51 13.83
CA ARG A 76 -13.36 13.11 14.11
C ARG A 76 -12.16 12.19 14.24
N ASN A 77 -10.95 12.75 14.20
CA ASN A 77 -9.68 11.98 14.24
C ASN A 77 -9.65 10.87 13.19
N LEU A 78 -10.11 11.19 11.95
CA LEU A 78 -10.07 10.27 10.83
C LEU A 78 -8.79 10.43 10.03
N HIS A 79 -8.34 9.34 9.45
CA HIS A 79 -7.19 9.32 8.57
C HIS A 79 -7.64 9.26 7.12
N THR A 80 -6.97 10.00 6.24
CA THR A 80 -7.16 9.93 4.79
C THR A 80 -5.84 9.63 4.11
N ILE A 81 -5.86 8.78 3.10
CA ILE A 81 -4.68 8.55 2.28
C ILE A 81 -4.32 9.81 1.47
N CYS A 82 -5.29 10.70 1.26
CA CYS A 82 -5.07 11.99 0.60
C CYS A 82 -4.05 12.84 1.36
N GLU A 83 -4.16 12.93 2.70
CA GLU A 83 -3.21 13.65 3.56
C GLU A 83 -1.95 12.82 3.79
N SER A 84 -2.09 11.56 4.24
CA SER A 84 -0.95 10.71 4.58
C SER A 84 -0.06 10.40 3.37
N GLY A 85 -0.64 10.30 2.18
CA GLY A 85 0.05 10.03 0.92
C GLY A 85 0.53 11.28 0.16
N ASN A 86 0.29 12.50 0.65
CA ASN A 86 0.57 13.75 -0.08
C ASN A 86 -0.03 13.74 -1.49
N CYS A 87 -1.31 13.37 -1.61
CA CYS A 87 -1.98 13.19 -2.90
C CYS A 87 -2.04 14.51 -3.69
N PRO A 88 -1.58 14.55 -4.95
CA PRO A 88 -1.62 15.75 -5.78
C PRO A 88 -3.05 16.20 -6.12
N ASN A 89 -4.04 15.28 -6.10
CA ASN A 89 -5.42 15.54 -6.46
C ASN A 89 -6.30 15.94 -5.27
N MET A 90 -5.72 16.08 -4.06
CA MET A 90 -6.48 16.35 -2.83
C MET A 90 -7.38 17.59 -2.97
N GLY A 91 -6.87 18.67 -3.59
CA GLY A 91 -7.66 19.89 -3.82
C GLY A 91 -8.86 19.68 -4.72
N GLU A 92 -8.70 18.93 -5.80
CA GLU A 92 -9.76 18.60 -6.77
C GLU A 92 -10.79 17.65 -6.14
N CYS A 93 -10.36 16.51 -5.59
CA CYS A 93 -11.24 15.50 -5.01
C CYS A 93 -12.04 16.06 -3.83
N TRP A 94 -11.39 16.76 -2.89
CA TRP A 94 -12.08 17.35 -1.74
C TRP A 94 -12.97 18.52 -2.15
N GLY A 95 -12.59 19.27 -3.21
CA GLY A 95 -13.43 20.28 -3.83
C GLY A 95 -14.70 19.69 -4.44
N ALA A 96 -14.62 18.48 -4.98
CA ALA A 96 -15.75 17.70 -5.49
C ALA A 96 -16.53 16.94 -4.40
N GLY A 97 -16.14 17.06 -3.13
CA GLY A 97 -16.78 16.36 -2.00
C GLY A 97 -16.42 14.88 -1.88
N THR A 98 -15.30 14.44 -2.49
CA THR A 98 -14.81 13.06 -2.41
C THR A 98 -13.53 12.96 -1.57
N ALA A 99 -13.42 11.92 -0.74
CA ALA A 99 -12.22 11.64 0.04
C ALA A 99 -12.01 10.12 0.15
N THR A 100 -10.75 9.70 0.17
CA THR A 100 -10.39 8.30 0.41
C THR A 100 -10.04 8.13 1.88
N PHE A 101 -10.90 7.45 2.62
CA PHE A 101 -10.71 7.18 4.04
C PHE A 101 -9.74 6.02 4.21
N MET A 102 -8.85 6.15 5.21
CA MET A 102 -7.90 5.12 5.59
C MET A 102 -8.27 4.60 6.98
N ILE A 103 -8.62 3.33 7.08
CA ILE A 103 -9.01 2.64 8.32
C ILE A 103 -7.86 1.84 8.91
N LEU A 104 -8.08 1.29 10.13
CA LEU A 104 -7.10 0.54 10.92
C LEU A 104 -5.94 1.40 11.44
N GLY A 105 -6.17 2.72 11.52
CA GLY A 105 -5.21 3.70 12.01
C GLY A 105 -4.29 4.27 10.93
N ASN A 106 -3.14 4.82 11.33
CA ASN A 106 -2.20 5.56 10.47
C ASN A 106 -0.77 5.03 10.52
N ILE A 107 -0.53 3.87 11.11
CA ILE A 107 0.77 3.21 11.17
C ILE A 107 0.64 1.85 10.50
N CYS A 108 1.44 1.64 9.45
CA CYS A 108 1.45 0.41 8.68
C CYS A 108 2.53 -0.55 9.20
N THR A 109 2.24 -1.85 9.22
CA THR A 109 3.23 -2.89 9.56
C THR A 109 4.21 -3.17 8.43
N ARG A 110 3.93 -2.67 7.20
CA ARG A 110 4.79 -2.86 6.01
C ARG A 110 5.49 -1.56 5.62
N SER A 111 6.66 -1.71 4.98
CA SER A 111 7.55 -0.61 4.58
C SER A 111 7.74 -0.56 3.06
N CYS A 112 6.68 -0.29 2.31
CA CYS A 112 6.77 -0.12 0.86
C CYS A 112 7.61 1.12 0.52
N GLY A 113 8.60 0.98 -0.38
CA GLY A 113 9.57 2.03 -0.71
C GLY A 113 8.98 3.28 -1.38
N PHE A 114 7.74 3.22 -1.81
CA PHE A 114 7.02 4.34 -2.45
C PHE A 114 6.05 5.06 -1.50
N CYS A 115 5.67 4.43 -0.38
CA CYS A 115 4.52 4.85 0.43
C CYS A 115 4.92 5.80 1.55
N ASN A 116 4.23 6.93 1.67
CA ASN A 116 4.49 7.95 2.69
C ASN A 116 3.77 7.68 4.03
N VAL A 117 3.00 6.60 4.12
CA VAL A 117 2.36 6.19 5.37
C VAL A 117 3.42 5.77 6.38
N LYS A 118 3.27 6.20 7.62
CA LYS A 118 4.22 5.89 8.71
C LYS A 118 4.30 4.38 8.92
N THR A 119 5.51 3.83 8.91
CA THR A 119 5.78 2.43 9.21
C THR A 119 6.14 2.24 10.68
N GLY A 120 5.68 1.16 11.29
CA GLY A 120 6.02 0.85 12.67
C GLY A 120 5.05 -0.13 13.33
N ARG A 121 5.01 -0.10 14.65
CA ARG A 121 4.05 -0.87 15.46
C ARG A 121 2.76 -0.06 15.59
N PRO A 122 1.64 -0.54 15.02
CA PRO A 122 0.35 0.15 15.13
C PRO A 122 -0.18 0.17 16.56
N LEU A 123 -1.05 1.14 16.83
CA LEU A 123 -1.83 1.18 18.06
C LEU A 123 -2.96 0.12 18.05
N ALA A 124 -3.63 -0.05 19.19
CA ALA A 124 -4.83 -0.86 19.28
C ALA A 124 -5.89 -0.39 18.27
N VAL A 125 -6.68 -1.33 17.76
CA VAL A 125 -7.76 -1.02 16.81
C VAL A 125 -8.83 -0.18 17.51
N ASP A 126 -9.23 0.91 16.86
CA ASP A 126 -10.38 1.71 17.29
C ASP A 126 -11.68 1.05 16.80
N THR A 127 -12.39 0.37 17.67
CA THR A 127 -13.64 -0.32 17.34
C THR A 127 -14.77 0.65 16.94
N LEU A 128 -14.64 1.94 17.22
CA LEU A 128 -15.58 2.97 16.79
C LEU A 128 -15.24 3.60 15.43
N GLU A 129 -14.07 3.26 14.86
CA GLU A 129 -13.63 3.80 13.56
C GLU A 129 -14.65 3.55 12.43
N PRO A 130 -15.26 2.34 12.28
CA PRO A 130 -16.30 2.11 11.28
C PRO A 130 -17.47 3.11 11.37
N LEU A 131 -17.97 3.37 12.58
CA LEU A 131 -19.06 4.31 12.80
C LEU A 131 -18.64 5.76 12.53
N LYS A 132 -17.42 6.15 12.91
CA LYS A 132 -16.86 7.48 12.64
C LYS A 132 -16.76 7.72 11.13
N VAL A 133 -16.26 6.75 10.37
CA VAL A 133 -16.17 6.81 8.90
C VAL A 133 -17.56 6.94 8.28
N ALA A 134 -18.50 6.06 8.64
CA ALA A 134 -19.85 6.09 8.08
C ALA A 134 -20.59 7.41 8.35
N ARG A 135 -20.48 7.97 9.57
CA ARG A 135 -21.04 9.28 9.91
C ARG A 135 -20.38 10.43 9.15
N SER A 136 -19.10 10.33 8.85
CA SER A 136 -18.37 11.37 8.11
C SER A 136 -18.75 11.36 6.63
N ILE A 137 -18.92 10.18 6.03
CA ILE A 137 -19.48 10.00 4.68
C ILE A 137 -20.84 10.69 4.59
N LYS A 138 -21.74 10.48 5.59
CA LYS A 138 -23.05 11.12 5.65
C LYS A 138 -22.95 12.66 5.73
N LEU A 139 -22.09 13.19 6.60
CA LEU A 139 -21.91 14.63 6.78
C LEU A 139 -21.31 15.32 5.55
N MET A 140 -20.46 14.62 4.82
CA MET A 140 -19.87 15.09 3.57
C MET A 140 -20.80 14.90 2.37
N ASN A 141 -21.93 14.19 2.54
CA ASN A 141 -22.85 13.81 1.46
C ASN A 141 -22.16 13.11 0.30
N VAL A 142 -21.27 12.16 0.62
CA VAL A 142 -20.48 11.42 -0.36
C VAL A 142 -21.37 10.40 -1.07
N LYS A 143 -21.40 10.46 -2.40
CA LYS A 143 -22.16 9.49 -3.23
C LYS A 143 -21.42 8.21 -3.48
N HIS A 144 -20.10 8.29 -3.64
CA HIS A 144 -19.21 7.15 -3.79
C HIS A 144 -18.03 7.26 -2.82
N ALA A 145 -17.89 6.32 -1.91
CA ALA A 145 -16.86 6.30 -0.88
C ALA A 145 -15.73 5.34 -1.26
N VAL A 146 -14.50 5.83 -1.23
CA VAL A 146 -13.33 4.96 -1.36
C VAL A 146 -12.72 4.72 0.02
N ILE A 147 -12.57 3.47 0.40
CA ILE A 147 -12.01 3.04 1.68
C ILE A 147 -10.70 2.30 1.40
N THR A 148 -9.66 2.63 2.13
CA THR A 148 -8.40 1.89 2.14
C THR A 148 -7.95 1.64 3.57
N SER A 149 -6.87 0.90 3.77
CA SER A 149 -6.29 0.70 5.11
C SER A 149 -4.77 0.72 5.09
N VAL A 150 -4.19 0.82 6.27
CA VAL A 150 -2.83 0.35 6.50
C VAL A 150 -2.81 -1.18 6.55
N ASP A 151 -1.66 -1.80 6.24
CA ASP A 151 -1.48 -3.23 6.52
C ASP A 151 -1.35 -3.47 8.02
N ARG A 152 -2.08 -4.47 8.52
CA ARG A 152 -2.11 -4.88 9.92
C ARG A 152 -1.70 -6.35 10.07
N ASP A 153 -0.48 -6.65 9.59
CA ASP A 153 0.11 -7.98 9.67
C ASP A 153 0.32 -8.48 11.13
N ASP A 154 0.14 -7.58 12.10
CA ASP A 154 0.13 -7.84 13.54
C ASP A 154 -1.19 -8.42 14.05
N LEU A 155 -2.30 -8.23 13.30
CA LEU A 155 -3.60 -8.79 13.65
C LEU A 155 -3.75 -10.22 13.08
N LYS A 156 -4.48 -11.05 13.80
CA LYS A 156 -4.69 -12.46 13.45
C LYS A 156 -5.37 -12.64 12.08
N ASP A 157 -6.33 -11.76 11.78
CA ASP A 157 -7.10 -11.72 10.52
C ASP A 157 -6.64 -10.60 9.56
N GLY A 158 -5.52 -9.94 9.85
CA GLY A 158 -5.05 -8.80 9.05
C GLY A 158 -5.98 -7.58 9.07
N GLY A 159 -6.98 -7.56 9.96
CA GLY A 159 -7.99 -6.51 10.06
C GLY A 159 -9.26 -6.77 9.24
N ALA A 160 -9.45 -7.97 8.69
CA ALA A 160 -10.62 -8.31 7.87
C ALA A 160 -11.97 -8.06 8.58
N SER A 161 -12.06 -8.34 9.87
CA SER A 161 -13.26 -8.06 10.68
C SER A 161 -13.63 -6.58 10.70
N ILE A 162 -12.66 -5.69 10.82
CA ILE A 162 -12.89 -4.23 10.78
C ILE A 162 -13.28 -3.76 9.37
N TRP A 163 -12.74 -4.39 8.33
CA TRP A 163 -13.17 -4.14 6.95
C TRP A 163 -14.66 -4.44 6.77
N VAL A 164 -15.11 -5.62 7.19
CA VAL A 164 -16.51 -6.04 7.09
C VAL A 164 -17.42 -5.12 7.91
N GLU A 165 -17.03 -4.81 9.14
CA GLU A 165 -17.80 -3.90 10.00
C GLU A 165 -17.90 -2.51 9.37
N THR A 166 -16.82 -2.02 8.74
CA THR A 166 -16.82 -0.73 8.05
C THR A 166 -17.79 -0.72 6.87
N ILE A 167 -17.73 -1.74 5.99
CA ILE A 167 -18.62 -1.87 4.83
C ILE A 167 -20.07 -1.90 5.27
N ASN A 168 -20.39 -2.76 6.24
CA ASN A 168 -21.77 -2.92 6.74
C ASN A 168 -22.30 -1.66 7.43
N THR A 169 -21.44 -0.98 8.21
CA THR A 169 -21.83 0.25 8.90
C THR A 169 -22.04 1.40 7.92
N ILE A 170 -21.18 1.52 6.87
CA ILE A 170 -21.38 2.52 5.82
C ILE A 170 -22.72 2.27 5.12
N ARG A 171 -23.00 1.04 4.72
CA ARG A 171 -24.28 0.68 4.04
C ARG A 171 -25.50 0.96 4.90
N LYS A 172 -25.42 0.66 6.21
CA LYS A 172 -26.52 0.94 7.15
C LYS A 172 -26.77 2.44 7.34
N VAL A 173 -25.73 3.26 7.42
CA VAL A 173 -25.83 4.71 7.69
C VAL A 173 -26.09 5.50 6.41
N ASN A 174 -25.61 5.01 5.27
CA ASN A 174 -25.63 5.65 3.95
C ASN A 174 -26.10 4.66 2.88
N PRO A 175 -27.38 4.28 2.85
CA PRO A 175 -27.88 3.19 2.00
C PRO A 175 -27.77 3.46 0.48
N THR A 176 -27.61 4.73 0.09
CA THR A 176 -27.47 5.14 -1.31
C THR A 176 -26.02 5.40 -1.73
N THR A 177 -25.07 5.30 -0.78
CA THR A 177 -23.64 5.49 -1.08
C THR A 177 -23.05 4.19 -1.58
N THR A 178 -22.46 4.20 -2.76
CA THR A 178 -21.66 3.10 -3.31
C THR A 178 -20.24 3.10 -2.75
N MET A 179 -19.55 1.95 -2.77
CA MET A 179 -18.23 1.80 -2.15
C MET A 179 -17.24 1.12 -3.06
N GLU A 180 -16.01 1.66 -3.08
CA GLU A 180 -14.81 0.96 -3.50
C GLU A 180 -13.94 0.67 -2.27
N THR A 181 -13.44 -0.54 -2.15
CA THR A 181 -12.53 -0.96 -1.07
C THR A 181 -11.18 -1.34 -1.64
N LEU A 182 -10.12 -0.60 -1.28
CA LEU A 182 -8.73 -0.90 -1.65
C LEU A 182 -8.08 -1.69 -0.52
N ILE A 183 -8.09 -3.01 -0.65
CA ILE A 183 -7.69 -3.95 0.40
C ILE A 183 -6.23 -4.39 0.30
N PRO A 184 -5.59 -4.82 1.41
CA PRO A 184 -4.29 -5.51 1.40
C PRO A 184 -4.41 -6.94 0.86
N ASP A 185 -3.27 -7.64 0.73
CA ASP A 185 -3.24 -9.04 0.30
C ASP A 185 -3.49 -10.05 1.43
N PHE A 186 -3.74 -9.61 2.66
CA PHE A 186 -3.92 -10.44 3.87
C PHE A 186 -2.90 -11.58 4.00
N LYS A 187 -1.65 -11.36 3.51
CA LYS A 187 -0.60 -12.40 3.43
C LYS A 187 -1.00 -13.63 2.60
N GLY A 188 -1.97 -13.50 1.72
CA GLY A 188 -2.53 -14.58 0.89
C GLY A 188 -3.49 -15.52 1.63
N LYS A 189 -4.02 -15.10 2.77
CA LYS A 189 -5.01 -15.89 3.51
C LYS A 189 -6.41 -15.65 2.93
N LEU A 190 -6.83 -16.51 2.00
CA LEU A 190 -8.11 -16.38 1.31
C LEU A 190 -9.31 -16.33 2.26
N LYS A 191 -9.24 -17.05 3.39
CA LYS A 191 -10.26 -17.02 4.44
C LYS A 191 -10.50 -15.62 5.05
N ASP A 192 -9.48 -14.75 5.02
CA ASP A 192 -9.58 -13.38 5.54
C ASP A 192 -10.10 -12.42 4.44
N ILE A 193 -10.11 -12.84 3.16
CA ILE A 193 -10.68 -12.11 2.02
C ILE A 193 -12.17 -12.46 1.84
N GLN A 194 -12.57 -13.72 2.08
CA GLN A 194 -13.93 -14.18 1.89
C GLN A 194 -15.00 -13.30 2.56
N PRO A 195 -14.85 -12.89 3.85
CA PRO A 195 -15.85 -12.03 4.49
C PRO A 195 -16.04 -10.65 3.81
N ILE A 196 -15.01 -10.16 3.11
CA ILE A 196 -15.11 -8.90 2.34
C ILE A 196 -15.91 -9.14 1.05
N ILE A 197 -15.71 -10.29 0.40
CA ILE A 197 -16.54 -10.72 -0.74
C ILE A 197 -18.02 -10.83 -0.32
N ASP A 198 -18.27 -11.49 0.82
CA ASP A 198 -19.63 -11.68 1.35
C ASP A 198 -20.30 -10.36 1.73
N ALA A 199 -19.53 -9.35 2.14
CA ALA A 199 -20.02 -8.00 2.41
C ALA A 199 -20.37 -7.21 1.14
N LYS A 200 -19.99 -7.68 -0.07
CA LYS A 200 -20.40 -7.20 -1.40
C LYS A 200 -20.23 -5.68 -1.61
N PRO A 201 -19.05 -5.09 -1.43
CA PRO A 201 -18.82 -3.73 -1.93
C PRO A 201 -18.93 -3.72 -3.47
N GLU A 202 -19.24 -2.59 -4.07
CA GLU A 202 -19.47 -2.48 -5.52
C GLU A 202 -18.17 -2.73 -6.31
N VAL A 203 -17.03 -2.28 -5.79
CA VAL A 203 -15.70 -2.51 -6.37
C VAL A 203 -14.73 -2.90 -5.26
N VAL A 204 -13.94 -3.96 -5.48
CA VAL A 204 -12.77 -4.26 -4.64
C VAL A 204 -11.50 -4.09 -5.46
N SER A 205 -10.62 -3.25 -4.97
CA SER A 205 -9.30 -3.01 -5.54
C SER A 205 -8.21 -3.63 -4.69
N HIS A 206 -7.21 -4.17 -5.37
CA HIS A 206 -5.92 -4.53 -4.81
C HIS A 206 -4.83 -4.15 -5.82
N ASN A 207 -3.99 -3.20 -5.45
CA ASN A 207 -3.00 -2.67 -6.40
C ASN A 207 -1.80 -3.62 -6.55
N LEU A 208 -1.39 -3.82 -7.79
CA LEU A 208 -0.13 -4.48 -8.13
C LEU A 208 1.08 -3.55 -7.84
N GLU A 209 0.88 -2.25 -7.96
CA GLU A 209 1.77 -1.11 -7.69
C GLU A 209 2.95 -0.99 -8.66
N THR A 210 3.54 -2.10 -9.12
CA THR A 210 4.67 -2.12 -10.05
C THR A 210 4.76 -3.46 -10.79
N VAL A 211 5.66 -3.55 -11.75
CA VAL A 211 5.92 -4.75 -12.54
C VAL A 211 6.63 -5.85 -11.70
N ARG A 212 6.61 -7.07 -12.20
CA ARG A 212 7.14 -8.28 -11.53
C ARG A 212 8.59 -8.10 -11.07
N SER A 213 9.46 -7.64 -11.96
CA SER A 213 10.90 -7.47 -11.70
C SER A 213 11.20 -6.48 -10.56
N LEU A 214 10.38 -5.44 -10.41
CA LEU A 214 10.56 -4.38 -9.42
C LEU A 214 9.82 -4.63 -8.11
N THR A 215 8.91 -5.61 -8.03
CA THR A 215 8.06 -5.83 -6.86
C THR A 215 8.87 -5.97 -5.57
N ARG A 216 9.94 -6.76 -5.56
CA ARG A 216 10.77 -6.97 -4.37
C ARG A 216 11.44 -5.68 -3.87
N LYS A 217 11.81 -4.77 -4.78
CA LYS A 217 12.43 -3.48 -4.46
C LYS A 217 11.39 -2.46 -3.97
N VAL A 218 10.22 -2.46 -4.60
CA VAL A 218 9.17 -1.44 -4.39
C VAL A 218 8.26 -1.81 -3.21
N ARG A 219 7.94 -3.10 -3.07
CA ARG A 219 6.99 -3.66 -2.08
C ARG A 219 7.62 -4.84 -1.35
N ILE A 220 8.53 -4.58 -0.42
CA ILE A 220 9.40 -5.58 0.21
C ILE A 220 8.64 -6.79 0.78
N GLN A 221 7.50 -6.57 1.44
CA GLN A 221 6.71 -7.64 2.09
C GLN A 221 5.62 -8.24 1.19
N ALA A 222 5.23 -7.55 0.12
CA ALA A 222 4.25 -8.06 -0.83
C ALA A 222 4.91 -8.93 -1.90
N LYS A 223 4.12 -9.79 -2.54
CA LYS A 223 4.56 -10.66 -3.63
C LYS A 223 3.66 -10.44 -4.84
N TYR A 224 4.25 -10.40 -6.04
CA TYR A 224 3.55 -10.17 -7.29
C TYR A 224 2.44 -11.23 -7.50
N ASP A 225 2.80 -12.51 -7.44
CA ASP A 225 1.85 -13.60 -7.67
C ASP A 225 0.76 -13.65 -6.61
N ARG A 226 1.07 -13.36 -5.34
CA ARG A 226 0.06 -13.25 -4.28
C ARG A 226 -0.95 -12.13 -4.57
N SER A 227 -0.51 -11.02 -5.13
CA SER A 227 -1.43 -9.94 -5.54
C SER A 227 -2.35 -10.39 -6.67
N LEU A 228 -1.83 -11.15 -7.64
CA LEU A 228 -2.66 -11.76 -8.69
C LEU A 228 -3.64 -12.80 -8.13
N ASP A 229 -3.20 -13.65 -7.21
CA ASP A 229 -4.08 -14.65 -6.56
C ASP A 229 -5.19 -13.98 -5.74
N THR A 230 -4.88 -12.88 -5.05
CA THR A 230 -5.87 -12.06 -4.35
C THR A 230 -6.94 -11.53 -5.32
N LEU A 231 -6.51 -10.96 -6.45
CA LEU A 231 -7.41 -10.42 -7.48
C LEU A 231 -8.24 -11.52 -8.16
N ARG A 232 -7.63 -12.67 -8.45
CA ARG A 232 -8.34 -13.84 -8.99
C ARG A 232 -9.43 -14.29 -8.04
N TYR A 233 -9.12 -14.45 -6.76
CA TYR A 233 -10.08 -14.90 -5.76
C TYR A 233 -11.26 -13.94 -5.61
N LEU A 234 -11.00 -12.62 -5.65
CA LEU A 234 -12.06 -11.61 -5.67
C LEU A 234 -12.96 -11.71 -6.90
N TYR A 235 -12.36 -11.90 -8.09
CA TYR A 235 -13.08 -12.04 -9.34
C TYR A 235 -13.95 -13.31 -9.36
N GLU A 236 -13.40 -14.45 -8.95
CA GLU A 236 -14.12 -15.73 -8.83
C GLU A 236 -15.26 -15.66 -7.80
N GLY A 237 -15.12 -14.81 -6.77
CA GLY A 237 -16.18 -14.46 -5.82
C GLY A 237 -17.25 -13.51 -6.36
N GLY A 238 -17.23 -13.17 -7.66
CA GLY A 238 -18.23 -12.33 -8.32
C GLY A 238 -18.06 -10.82 -8.09
N ILE A 239 -16.90 -10.40 -7.57
CA ILE A 239 -16.60 -8.98 -7.32
C ILE A 239 -16.08 -8.29 -8.57
N ARG A 240 -16.51 -7.05 -8.82
CA ARG A 240 -15.90 -6.16 -9.81
C ARG A 240 -14.52 -5.72 -9.32
N THR A 241 -13.47 -6.21 -9.96
CA THR A 241 -12.08 -6.05 -9.49
C THR A 241 -11.37 -4.91 -10.19
N LYS A 242 -10.51 -4.23 -9.43
CA LYS A 242 -9.67 -3.13 -9.89
C LYS A 242 -8.23 -3.29 -9.40
N SER A 243 -7.28 -2.82 -10.20
CA SER A 243 -5.86 -2.76 -9.82
C SER A 243 -5.20 -1.50 -10.34
N GLY A 244 -4.03 -1.19 -9.80
CA GLY A 244 -3.24 -0.02 -10.20
C GLY A 244 -1.76 -0.30 -10.26
N ILE A 245 -1.09 0.39 -11.18
CA ILE A 245 0.37 0.36 -11.36
C ILE A 245 0.89 1.80 -11.40
N MET A 246 1.97 2.05 -10.68
CA MET A 246 2.72 3.30 -10.75
C MET A 246 3.83 3.16 -11.78
N LEU A 247 4.03 4.18 -12.59
CA LEU A 247 5.08 4.25 -13.61
C LEU A 247 6.16 5.26 -13.22
N GLY A 248 7.39 5.02 -13.68
CA GLY A 248 8.55 5.87 -13.44
C GLY A 248 9.48 5.37 -12.33
N LEU A 249 9.40 4.09 -11.97
CA LEU A 249 10.27 3.40 -11.00
C LEU A 249 11.42 2.64 -11.68
N GLY A 250 11.47 2.61 -13.05
CA GLY A 250 12.47 1.95 -13.86
C GLY A 250 11.98 0.68 -14.56
N GLU A 251 10.67 0.50 -14.63
CA GLU A 251 10.02 -0.55 -15.41
C GLU A 251 10.21 -0.31 -16.92
N LYS A 252 10.27 -1.39 -17.69
CA LYS A 252 10.25 -1.34 -19.15
C LYS A 252 8.83 -1.38 -19.69
N GLU A 253 8.62 -0.88 -20.89
CA GLU A 253 7.30 -0.90 -21.55
C GLU A 253 6.72 -2.30 -21.65
N GLU A 254 7.53 -3.27 -22.06
CA GLU A 254 7.12 -4.67 -22.23
C GLU A 254 6.66 -5.26 -20.89
N GLU A 255 7.33 -4.92 -19.78
CA GLU A 255 6.97 -5.38 -18.44
C GLU A 255 5.63 -4.81 -17.96
N VAL A 256 5.34 -3.54 -18.34
CA VAL A 256 4.03 -2.91 -18.07
C VAL A 256 2.93 -3.64 -18.82
N ILE A 257 3.12 -3.89 -20.12
CA ILE A 257 2.16 -4.61 -20.96
C ILE A 257 1.97 -6.05 -20.46
N GLU A 258 3.03 -6.73 -20.06
CA GLU A 258 2.94 -8.06 -19.46
C GLU A 258 2.12 -8.03 -18.17
N SER A 259 2.38 -7.06 -17.29
CA SER A 259 1.61 -6.89 -16.06
C SER A 259 0.12 -6.58 -16.33
N MET A 260 -0.20 -5.85 -17.38
CA MET A 260 -1.58 -5.63 -17.82
C MET A 260 -2.23 -6.93 -18.29
N LYS A 261 -1.52 -7.78 -19.06
CA LYS A 261 -2.00 -9.11 -19.46
C LYS A 261 -2.22 -10.01 -18.25
N ASP A 262 -1.27 -10.05 -17.29
CA ASP A 262 -1.40 -10.82 -16.06
C ASP A 262 -2.65 -10.41 -15.27
N LEU A 263 -2.91 -9.09 -15.15
CA LEU A 263 -4.11 -8.57 -14.49
C LEU A 263 -5.40 -8.98 -15.22
N ARG A 264 -5.42 -8.94 -16.56
CA ARG A 264 -6.59 -9.41 -17.33
C ARG A 264 -6.83 -10.91 -17.16
N ASN A 265 -5.77 -11.70 -17.17
CA ASN A 265 -5.84 -13.17 -17.01
C ASN A 265 -6.45 -13.58 -15.65
N VAL A 266 -6.35 -12.75 -14.62
CA VAL A 266 -6.98 -12.96 -13.31
C VAL A 266 -8.31 -12.24 -13.14
N GLY A 267 -8.90 -11.70 -14.24
CA GLY A 267 -10.25 -11.14 -14.25
C GLY A 267 -10.37 -9.68 -13.86
N VAL A 268 -9.27 -8.92 -13.74
CA VAL A 268 -9.34 -7.50 -13.39
C VAL A 268 -10.06 -6.72 -14.50
N LYS A 269 -11.08 -5.94 -14.11
CA LYS A 269 -11.93 -5.16 -15.00
C LYS A 269 -11.47 -3.72 -15.18
N ILE A 270 -10.90 -3.13 -14.13
CA ILE A 270 -10.55 -1.72 -14.06
C ILE A 270 -9.06 -1.57 -13.77
N LEU A 271 -8.38 -0.77 -14.57
CA LEU A 271 -6.94 -0.49 -14.42
C LEU A 271 -6.69 1.00 -14.21
N THR A 272 -5.80 1.33 -13.28
CA THR A 272 -5.29 2.69 -13.10
C THR A 272 -3.78 2.72 -13.32
N LEU A 273 -3.29 3.66 -14.15
CA LEU A 273 -1.88 3.92 -14.38
C LEU A 273 -1.56 5.36 -14.03
N GLY A 274 -0.61 5.59 -13.13
CA GLY A 274 -0.25 6.92 -12.68
C GLY A 274 1.26 7.08 -12.47
N GLN A 275 1.77 8.31 -12.57
CA GLN A 275 3.17 8.59 -12.32
C GLN A 275 3.52 8.41 -10.85
N TYR A 276 4.58 7.66 -10.56
CA TYR A 276 5.20 7.68 -9.25
C TYR A 276 5.78 9.06 -8.95
N LEU A 277 5.45 9.59 -7.79
CA LEU A 277 6.02 10.84 -7.27
C LEU A 277 6.69 10.55 -5.94
N GLN A 278 7.99 10.81 -5.84
CA GLN A 278 8.77 10.58 -4.63
C GLN A 278 8.27 11.45 -3.47
N PRO A 279 7.74 10.86 -2.37
CA PRO A 279 7.19 11.66 -1.26
C PRO A 279 8.26 12.40 -0.46
N SER A 280 9.42 11.79 -0.26
CA SER A 280 10.58 12.41 0.40
C SER A 280 11.89 11.76 -0.07
N LYS A 281 13.03 12.34 0.26
CA LYS A 281 14.36 11.81 -0.08
C LYS A 281 14.66 10.41 0.49
N LYS A 282 13.86 9.93 1.44
CA LYS A 282 13.98 8.59 2.04
C LYS A 282 13.31 7.51 1.20
N HIS A 283 12.43 7.88 0.28
CA HIS A 283 11.69 6.97 -0.60
C HIS A 283 12.47 6.71 -1.89
N LEU A 284 12.02 5.72 -2.66
CA LEU A 284 12.62 5.40 -3.95
C LEU A 284 12.67 6.65 -4.84
N PRO A 285 13.78 6.90 -5.53
CA PRO A 285 13.87 8.01 -6.48
C PRO A 285 12.95 7.77 -7.68
N VAL A 286 12.46 8.85 -8.28
CA VAL A 286 11.86 8.79 -9.62
C VAL A 286 12.98 8.50 -10.60
N VAL A 287 12.83 7.44 -11.39
CA VAL A 287 13.78 7.07 -12.45
C VAL A 287 13.46 7.83 -13.74
N GLU A 288 12.16 7.97 -14.03
CA GLU A 288 11.68 8.64 -15.24
C GLU A 288 10.34 9.35 -14.98
N PHE A 289 10.13 10.49 -15.64
CA PHE A 289 8.82 11.11 -15.75
C PHE A 289 8.19 10.71 -17.08
N ILE A 290 7.23 9.78 -17.01
CA ILE A 290 6.51 9.27 -18.18
C ILE A 290 5.67 10.39 -18.79
N THR A 291 5.71 10.51 -20.11
CA THR A 291 4.98 11.58 -20.82
C THR A 291 3.47 11.32 -20.88
N PRO A 292 2.64 12.37 -21.02
CA PRO A 292 1.19 12.20 -21.21
C PRO A 292 0.84 11.32 -22.41
N GLU A 293 1.61 11.41 -23.51
CA GLU A 293 1.43 10.60 -24.72
C GLU A 293 1.65 9.11 -24.42
N LYS A 294 2.66 8.79 -23.60
CA LYS A 294 2.92 7.42 -23.19
C LYS A 294 1.81 6.86 -22.28
N PHE A 295 1.25 7.68 -21.40
CA PHE A 295 0.06 7.31 -20.63
C PHE A 295 -1.14 7.06 -21.54
N ALA A 296 -1.35 7.91 -22.59
CA ALA A 296 -2.41 7.71 -23.57
C ALA A 296 -2.22 6.38 -24.32
N TYR A 297 -0.99 6.08 -24.75
CA TYR A 297 -0.65 4.81 -25.38
C TYR A 297 -1.00 3.61 -24.48
N PHE A 298 -0.61 3.61 -23.21
CA PHE A 298 -0.97 2.54 -22.28
C PHE A 298 -2.48 2.43 -22.04
N LYS A 299 -3.23 3.54 -22.12
CA LYS A 299 -4.69 3.51 -22.09
C LYS A 299 -5.25 2.70 -23.24
N GLU A 300 -4.83 2.99 -24.47
CA GLU A 300 -5.27 2.26 -25.67
C GLU A 300 -4.90 0.78 -25.62
N VAL A 301 -3.66 0.46 -25.19
CA VAL A 301 -3.23 -0.92 -24.98
C VAL A 301 -4.14 -1.62 -23.96
N GLY A 302 -4.45 -0.97 -22.85
CA GLY A 302 -5.33 -1.56 -21.83
C GLY A 302 -6.74 -1.83 -22.35
N LEU A 303 -7.33 -0.87 -23.06
CA LEU A 303 -8.64 -1.06 -23.68
C LEU A 303 -8.61 -2.21 -24.71
N SER A 304 -7.56 -2.31 -25.51
CA SER A 304 -7.40 -3.41 -26.49
C SER A 304 -7.24 -4.79 -25.84
N LEU A 305 -6.69 -4.84 -24.62
CA LEU A 305 -6.58 -6.06 -23.82
C LEU A 305 -7.92 -6.45 -23.14
N GLY A 306 -8.97 -5.63 -23.27
CA GLY A 306 -10.31 -5.89 -22.77
C GLY A 306 -10.55 -5.45 -21.32
N PHE A 307 -9.80 -4.48 -20.80
CA PHE A 307 -10.23 -3.78 -19.58
C PHE A 307 -11.50 -2.96 -19.89
N GLU A 308 -12.46 -2.98 -18.98
CA GLU A 308 -13.69 -2.20 -19.13
C GLU A 308 -13.43 -0.70 -18.91
N HIS A 309 -12.53 -0.38 -17.97
CA HIS A 309 -12.10 0.98 -17.70
C HIS A 309 -10.58 1.05 -17.53
N VAL A 310 -9.96 2.05 -18.15
CA VAL A 310 -8.53 2.37 -17.99
C VAL A 310 -8.38 3.85 -17.71
N GLU A 311 -8.02 4.18 -16.48
CA GLU A 311 -7.61 5.54 -16.11
C GLU A 311 -6.08 5.62 -16.17
N SER A 312 -5.55 6.37 -17.13
CA SER A 312 -4.12 6.46 -17.39
C SER A 312 -3.72 7.89 -17.68
N SER A 313 -3.06 8.53 -16.72
CA SER A 313 -2.44 9.85 -16.91
C SER A 313 -1.44 10.14 -15.77
N PRO A 314 -0.57 11.16 -15.92
CA PRO A 314 0.47 11.44 -14.93
C PRO A 314 -0.04 11.70 -13.50
N LEU A 315 -1.23 12.24 -13.33
CA LEU A 315 -1.80 12.56 -12.03
C LEU A 315 -2.80 11.53 -11.51
N VAL A 316 -3.10 10.46 -12.26
CA VAL A 316 -3.99 9.38 -11.81
C VAL A 316 -3.46 8.75 -10.52
N ARG A 317 -4.38 8.42 -9.64
CA ARG A 317 -4.22 7.63 -8.42
C ARG A 317 -5.31 6.56 -8.39
N SER A 318 -5.12 5.52 -7.58
CA SER A 318 -6.07 4.39 -7.55
C SER A 318 -7.52 4.80 -7.29
N SER A 319 -7.77 5.85 -6.53
CA SER A 319 -9.12 6.36 -6.24
C SER A 319 -9.57 7.52 -7.15
N TYR A 320 -8.79 7.86 -8.18
CA TYR A 320 -9.14 8.95 -9.08
C TYR A 320 -10.32 8.54 -9.98
N HIS A 321 -11.38 9.37 -9.99
CA HIS A 321 -12.64 9.10 -10.70
C HIS A 321 -13.28 7.74 -10.40
N ALA A 322 -13.12 7.24 -9.17
CA ALA A 322 -13.64 5.93 -8.76
C ALA A 322 -15.17 5.80 -8.96
N GLU A 323 -15.90 6.91 -8.88
CA GLU A 323 -17.37 6.97 -9.13
C GLU A 323 -17.77 6.59 -10.56
N LYS A 324 -16.83 6.62 -11.52
CA LYS A 324 -17.08 6.23 -12.92
C LYS A 324 -16.91 4.73 -13.18
N HIS A 325 -16.51 4.00 -12.17
CA HIS A 325 -16.12 2.60 -12.29
C HIS A 325 -17.22 1.61 -11.81
N ILE A 326 -18.41 2.11 -11.47
CA ILE A 326 -19.55 1.34 -10.95
C ILE A 326 -20.40 0.80 -12.09
#